data_e4bc8cece05023b04f7f6eaf8ee3d362
#
_entry.id   e4bc8cece05023b04f7f6eaf8ee3d362
#
_cell.length_a   1.000
_cell.length_b   1.000
_cell.length_c   1.000
_cell.angle_alpha   90.00
_cell.angle_beta   90.00
_cell.angle_gamma   90.00
#
_symmetry.space_group_name_H-M   'P 1'
#
loop_
_entity.id
_entity.type
_entity.pdbx_description
1 polymer ?
#
loop_
_entity_poly.entity_id
_entity_poly.type
_entity_poly.pdbx_seq_one_letter_code
_entity_poly.pdbx_strand_id
1 'polypeptide(L)'
;MISDKDVLLLKAARSGNFNQIPAILAQGANVDATDRDGTTALMFAAQQGYTEIVRLLKDAGANLNLPRKRYALTALMLAAAEARVDVLHTLVAAGADVNAKNDDGSTALMIAAHKGHLVVVQLLLGAGADANVQDKDEDTALKLAAQEGHANVVKALLEAGVDPTVGVEALSLAASEGHTQTVQVLLEQGVSVDAVNPDGRTPLMQAAELGYLSVVQLLLANAADVNAQDQDGETALILAADQGHFDVVQALLNAGAEVNLQNLAGETALMAAAAGGHTDVITALLDAGADINARNKEQEMALHLATVEGHAWTVDALLQRGANVHARNQLGDTALMLAALHGYTEIVEALLQKGAEFKATNLGETALTLAASQGHVETAKVLLEAGADANRRYADGKTILMKAADQGDIILMQHLLDAGAEVNFIDNAGATALMWAAHRGYIDAVQVLLKAGVDVNVKNQGGYTALMIAEFNDYPEVVQLLKAAGAQD
;
A
#
# COMPACT_ATOMS: atom_id res chain seq x y z
N MET A 1 13.98 -25.80 45.93
CA MET A 1 12.98 -24.83 46.44
C MET A 1 13.78 -23.62 46.93
N ILE A 2 13.38 -22.42 46.56
CA ILE A 2 13.96 -21.17 47.06
C ILE A 2 13.68 -21.07 48.57
N SER A 3 14.68 -20.70 49.38
CA SER A 3 14.50 -20.57 50.84
C SER A 3 13.77 -19.26 51.19
N ASP A 4 13.16 -19.20 52.40
CA ASP A 4 12.48 -17.96 52.83
C ASP A 4 13.46 -16.77 52.89
N LYS A 5 14.72 -17.00 53.20
CA LYS A 5 15.78 -15.98 53.22
C LYS A 5 16.07 -15.43 51.84
N ASP A 6 16.09 -16.31 50.82
CA ASP A 6 16.29 -15.90 49.42
C ASP A 6 15.12 -15.05 48.91
N VAL A 7 13.89 -15.42 49.27
CA VAL A 7 12.69 -14.65 48.98
C VAL A 7 12.76 -13.23 49.60
N LEU A 8 13.21 -13.17 50.85
CA LEU A 8 13.40 -11.90 51.55
C LEU A 8 14.49 -11.03 50.87
N LEU A 9 15.60 -11.62 50.40
CA LEU A 9 16.66 -10.94 49.67
C LEU A 9 16.13 -10.33 48.36
N LEU A 10 15.43 -11.14 47.56
CA LEU A 10 14.82 -10.66 46.29
C LEU A 10 13.82 -9.51 46.54
N LYS A 11 12.97 -9.65 47.58
CA LYS A 11 11.99 -8.61 47.93
C LYS A 11 12.68 -7.34 48.42
N ALA A 12 13.71 -7.43 49.25
CA ALA A 12 14.48 -6.30 49.76
C ALA A 12 15.19 -5.55 48.60
N ALA A 13 15.83 -6.27 47.67
CA ALA A 13 16.48 -5.72 46.52
C ALA A 13 15.49 -5.03 45.56
N ARG A 14 14.32 -5.65 45.32
CA ARG A 14 13.25 -5.09 44.47
C ARG A 14 12.64 -3.79 45.04
N SER A 15 12.51 -3.71 46.38
CA SER A 15 11.91 -2.56 47.07
C SER A 15 12.89 -1.48 47.49
N GLY A 16 14.19 -1.63 47.22
CA GLY A 16 15.23 -0.67 47.61
C GLY A 16 15.57 -0.66 49.09
N ASN A 17 15.24 -1.75 49.82
CA ASN A 17 15.44 -1.79 51.26
C ASN A 17 16.89 -2.16 51.61
N PHE A 18 17.80 -1.15 51.47
CA PHE A 18 19.21 -1.25 51.70
C PHE A 18 19.58 -1.80 53.08
N ASN A 19 18.85 -1.33 54.14
CA ASN A 19 19.21 -1.70 55.55
C ASN A 19 18.99 -3.18 55.85
N GLN A 20 18.13 -3.89 55.12
CA GLN A 20 17.86 -5.31 55.36
C GLN A 20 18.85 -6.24 54.68
N ILE A 21 19.46 -5.81 53.56
CA ILE A 21 20.32 -6.64 52.71
C ILE A 21 21.47 -7.28 53.53
N PRO A 22 22.30 -6.53 54.32
CA PRO A 22 23.41 -7.11 55.06
C PRO A 22 22.97 -8.20 56.08
N ALA A 23 21.86 -7.96 56.80
CA ALA A 23 21.33 -8.90 57.76
C ALA A 23 20.81 -10.19 57.13
N ILE A 24 20.16 -10.08 55.97
CA ILE A 24 19.65 -11.25 55.24
C ILE A 24 20.82 -12.10 54.67
N LEU A 25 21.84 -11.46 54.11
CA LEU A 25 23.05 -12.11 53.63
C LEU A 25 23.81 -12.81 54.77
N ALA A 26 23.96 -12.16 55.95
CA ALA A 26 24.60 -12.74 57.12
C ALA A 26 23.83 -13.99 57.67
N GLN A 27 22.52 -14.09 57.39
CA GLN A 27 21.72 -15.28 57.73
C GLN A 27 21.92 -16.43 56.73
N GLY A 28 22.78 -16.24 55.73
CA GLY A 28 23.12 -17.27 54.74
C GLY A 28 22.11 -17.37 53.58
N ALA A 29 21.48 -16.26 53.19
CA ALA A 29 20.77 -16.21 51.92
C ALA A 29 21.73 -16.37 50.73
N ASN A 30 21.31 -17.11 49.71
CA ASN A 30 22.08 -17.24 48.46
C ASN A 30 21.98 -15.94 47.68
N VAL A 31 23.13 -15.24 47.48
CA VAL A 31 23.22 -13.96 46.79
C VAL A 31 22.73 -14.05 45.35
N ASP A 32 22.90 -15.23 44.71
CA ASP A 32 22.48 -15.53 43.34
C ASP A 32 21.12 -16.26 43.25
N ALA A 33 20.37 -16.29 44.35
CA ALA A 33 19.01 -16.85 44.30
C ALA A 33 18.16 -16.12 43.27
N THR A 34 17.28 -16.85 42.57
CA THR A 34 16.42 -16.34 41.53
C THR A 34 14.95 -16.52 41.85
N ASP A 35 14.12 -15.63 41.40
CA ASP A 35 12.68 -15.84 41.33
C ASP A 35 12.27 -16.87 40.26
N ARG A 36 10.96 -17.00 40.00
CA ARG A 36 10.42 -17.94 38.98
C ARG A 36 10.93 -17.64 37.58
N ASP A 37 11.12 -16.36 37.27
CA ASP A 37 11.59 -15.86 35.94
C ASP A 37 13.12 -15.86 35.82
N GLY A 38 13.84 -16.33 36.87
CA GLY A 38 15.30 -16.34 36.89
C GLY A 38 15.92 -14.98 37.25
N THR A 39 15.15 -14.04 37.80
CA THR A 39 15.62 -12.69 38.17
C THR A 39 16.32 -12.76 39.52
N THR A 40 17.58 -12.29 39.61
CA THR A 40 18.37 -12.21 40.85
C THR A 40 18.11 -10.89 41.60
N ALA A 41 18.56 -10.83 42.86
CA ALA A 41 18.55 -9.58 43.64
C ALA A 41 19.37 -8.48 42.97
N LEU A 42 20.51 -8.83 42.35
CA LEU A 42 21.34 -7.90 41.59
C LEU A 42 20.58 -7.30 40.36
N MET A 43 19.86 -8.14 39.65
CA MET A 43 19.07 -7.68 38.48
C MET A 43 17.96 -6.70 38.89
N PHE A 44 17.23 -7.01 39.99
CA PHE A 44 16.24 -6.09 40.53
C PHE A 44 16.85 -4.73 40.93
N ALA A 45 17.95 -4.77 41.69
CA ALA A 45 18.64 -3.56 42.13
C ALA A 45 19.19 -2.77 40.92
N ALA A 46 19.73 -3.45 39.92
CA ALA A 46 20.26 -2.84 38.71
C ALA A 46 19.17 -2.14 37.88
N GLN A 47 18.06 -2.80 37.65
CA GLN A 47 16.92 -2.21 36.91
C GLN A 47 16.35 -0.97 37.60
N GLN A 48 16.25 -1.01 38.94
CA GLN A 48 15.69 0.09 39.72
C GLN A 48 16.67 1.23 39.97
N GLY A 49 17.96 1.02 39.72
CA GLY A 49 19.01 2.03 39.95
C GLY A 49 19.51 2.12 41.40
N TYR A 50 19.33 1.07 42.19
CA TYR A 50 19.76 1.06 43.61
C TYR A 50 21.26 0.76 43.72
N THR A 51 22.10 1.74 43.43
CA THR A 51 23.57 1.60 43.33
C THR A 51 24.19 1.02 44.59
N GLU A 52 23.76 1.47 45.78
CA GLU A 52 24.30 0.93 47.05
C GLU A 52 23.95 -0.54 47.26
N ILE A 53 22.77 -0.96 46.87
CA ILE A 53 22.37 -2.41 46.91
C ILE A 53 23.23 -3.18 45.93
N VAL A 54 23.44 -2.68 44.71
CA VAL A 54 24.34 -3.30 43.73
C VAL A 54 25.73 -3.51 44.28
N ARG A 55 26.30 -2.47 44.96
CA ARG A 55 27.60 -2.59 45.64
C ARG A 55 27.63 -3.68 46.70
N LEU A 56 26.63 -3.69 47.61
CA LEU A 56 26.52 -4.71 48.64
C LEU A 56 26.42 -6.14 48.06
N LEU A 57 25.60 -6.35 47.04
CA LEU A 57 25.45 -7.67 46.42
C LEU A 57 26.73 -8.10 45.72
N LYS A 58 27.38 -7.18 45.00
CA LYS A 58 28.71 -7.40 44.39
C LYS A 58 29.75 -7.79 45.44
N ASP A 59 29.86 -7.05 46.53
CA ASP A 59 30.82 -7.32 47.62
C ASP A 59 30.51 -8.65 48.34
N ALA A 60 29.26 -9.10 48.33
CA ALA A 60 28.81 -10.42 48.77
C ALA A 60 29.10 -11.53 47.76
N GLY A 61 29.71 -11.23 46.62
CA GLY A 61 30.09 -12.22 45.60
C GLY A 61 29.01 -12.58 44.60
N ALA A 62 28.02 -11.70 44.34
CA ALA A 62 27.02 -11.93 43.34
C ALA A 62 27.66 -12.10 41.95
N ASN A 63 27.21 -13.06 41.18
CA ASN A 63 27.63 -13.25 39.80
C ASN A 63 26.98 -12.18 38.92
N LEU A 64 27.83 -11.28 38.37
CA LEU A 64 27.40 -10.12 37.58
C LEU A 64 26.80 -10.51 36.21
N ASN A 65 27.17 -11.69 35.72
CA ASN A 65 26.87 -12.10 34.34
C ASN A 65 25.79 -13.20 34.26
N LEU A 66 25.08 -13.49 35.35
CA LEU A 66 23.99 -14.47 35.32
C LEU A 66 22.89 -13.94 34.33
N PRO A 67 22.45 -14.78 33.38
CA PRO A 67 21.35 -14.44 32.52
C PRO A 67 20.01 -14.76 33.21
N ARG A 68 19.02 -13.93 33.07
CA ARG A 68 17.62 -14.19 33.41
C ARG A 68 17.07 -15.34 32.56
N LYS A 69 16.22 -16.21 33.13
CA LYS A 69 15.67 -17.37 32.39
C LYS A 69 14.84 -16.96 31.17
N ARG A 70 14.19 -15.83 31.27
CA ARG A 70 13.38 -15.28 30.17
C ARG A 70 14.16 -14.14 29.50
N TYR A 71 14.40 -14.27 28.20
CA TYR A 71 15.17 -13.35 27.37
C TYR A 71 16.67 -13.29 27.67
N ALA A 72 17.22 -14.10 28.56
CA ALA A 72 18.64 -14.10 28.95
C ALA A 72 19.25 -12.74 29.32
N LEU A 73 18.45 -11.80 29.83
CA LEU A 73 18.91 -10.46 30.17
C LEU A 73 19.85 -10.50 31.40
N THR A 74 20.98 -9.78 31.32
CA THR A 74 21.92 -9.62 32.47
C THR A 74 21.56 -8.35 33.28
N ALA A 75 22.15 -8.22 34.46
CA ALA A 75 22.00 -6.99 35.27
C ALA A 75 22.45 -5.73 34.52
N LEU A 76 23.54 -5.84 33.73
CA LEU A 76 24.05 -4.73 32.90
C LEU A 76 23.03 -4.29 31.82
N MET A 77 22.41 -5.25 31.14
CA MET A 77 21.38 -4.96 30.13
C MET A 77 20.15 -4.27 30.74
N LEU A 78 19.70 -4.74 31.91
CA LEU A 78 18.58 -4.12 32.63
C LEU A 78 18.89 -2.71 33.07
N ALA A 79 20.12 -2.45 33.56
CA ALA A 79 20.58 -1.11 33.89
C ALA A 79 20.71 -0.20 32.65
N ALA A 80 21.15 -0.76 31.51
CA ALA A 80 21.26 -0.03 30.25
C ALA A 80 19.89 0.38 29.70
N ALA A 81 18.90 -0.52 29.75
CA ALA A 81 17.53 -0.25 29.32
C ALA A 81 16.87 0.92 30.08
N GLU A 82 17.22 1.09 31.35
CA GLU A 82 16.64 2.11 32.25
C GLU A 82 17.58 3.29 32.51
N ALA A 83 18.65 3.40 31.75
CA ALA A 83 19.67 4.47 31.86
C ALA A 83 20.24 4.64 33.27
N ARG A 84 20.50 3.55 34.00
CA ARG A 84 21.01 3.60 35.39
C ARG A 84 22.51 3.77 35.39
N VAL A 85 23.00 4.98 35.09
CA VAL A 85 24.41 5.30 34.84
C VAL A 85 25.33 4.90 35.99
N ASP A 86 24.99 5.22 37.26
CA ASP A 86 25.81 4.88 38.44
C ASP A 86 25.90 3.35 38.65
N VAL A 87 24.81 2.62 38.37
CA VAL A 87 24.80 1.17 38.43
C VAL A 87 25.68 0.58 37.31
N LEU A 88 25.58 1.12 36.10
CA LEU A 88 26.40 0.69 34.96
C LEU A 88 27.89 0.90 35.27
N HIS A 89 28.28 2.07 35.78
CA HIS A 89 29.64 2.34 36.25
C HIS A 89 30.09 1.28 37.27
N THR A 90 29.24 1.00 38.26
CA THR A 90 29.57 0.02 39.33
C THR A 90 29.73 -1.42 38.75
N LEU A 91 28.86 -1.81 37.84
CA LEU A 91 28.94 -3.15 37.22
C LEU A 91 30.13 -3.31 36.28
N VAL A 92 30.38 -2.32 35.43
CA VAL A 92 31.53 -2.29 34.52
C VAL A 92 32.86 -2.29 35.29
N ALA A 93 33.00 -1.40 36.30
CA ALA A 93 34.18 -1.36 37.14
C ALA A 93 34.43 -2.69 37.94
N ALA A 94 33.37 -3.48 38.15
CA ALA A 94 33.43 -4.80 38.80
C ALA A 94 33.72 -5.94 37.81
N GLY A 95 33.87 -5.65 36.51
CA GLY A 95 34.18 -6.69 35.49
C GLY A 95 32.96 -7.41 34.92
N ALA A 96 31.80 -6.76 34.92
CA ALA A 96 30.64 -7.26 34.16
C ALA A 96 30.98 -7.36 32.68
N ASP A 97 30.54 -8.44 32.02
CA ASP A 97 30.74 -8.65 30.60
C ASP A 97 29.86 -7.63 29.78
N VAL A 98 30.52 -6.65 29.19
CA VAL A 98 29.89 -5.59 28.39
C VAL A 98 29.36 -6.11 27.06
N ASN A 99 29.89 -7.27 26.58
CA ASN A 99 29.51 -7.90 25.31
C ASN A 99 28.60 -9.13 25.47
N ALA A 100 28.12 -9.38 26.70
CA ALA A 100 27.13 -10.44 26.94
C ALA A 100 25.93 -10.28 25.98
N LYS A 101 25.44 -11.41 25.46
CA LYS A 101 24.28 -11.42 24.53
C LYS A 101 23.05 -12.01 25.24
N ASN A 102 21.92 -11.41 24.98
CA ASN A 102 20.60 -11.97 25.36
C ASN A 102 20.16 -13.10 24.41
N ASP A 103 18.93 -13.62 24.59
CA ASP A 103 18.39 -14.69 23.74
C ASP A 103 18.27 -14.28 22.26
N ASP A 104 18.09 -13.00 21.96
CA ASP A 104 17.99 -12.46 20.60
C ASP A 104 19.35 -12.10 19.99
N GLY A 105 20.42 -12.22 20.78
CA GLY A 105 21.77 -11.82 20.37
C GLY A 105 22.11 -10.37 20.69
N SER A 106 21.18 -9.59 21.26
CA SER A 106 21.36 -8.18 21.53
C SER A 106 22.25 -7.96 22.77
N THR A 107 23.08 -6.92 22.72
CA THR A 107 23.97 -6.51 23.82
C THR A 107 23.38 -5.33 24.61
N ALA A 108 24.01 -5.00 25.75
CA ALA A 108 23.67 -3.80 26.52
C ALA A 108 23.82 -2.51 25.71
N LEU A 109 24.81 -2.45 24.79
CA LEU A 109 25.03 -1.32 23.88
C LEU A 109 23.87 -1.17 22.89
N MET A 110 23.40 -2.27 22.30
CA MET A 110 22.25 -2.27 21.36
C MET A 110 20.97 -1.80 22.06
N ILE A 111 20.71 -2.29 23.26
CA ILE A 111 19.56 -1.86 24.09
C ILE A 111 19.63 -0.35 24.38
N ALA A 112 20.81 0.16 24.80
CA ALA A 112 20.99 1.57 25.09
C ALA A 112 20.87 2.44 23.84
N ALA A 113 21.35 1.95 22.70
CA ALA A 113 21.28 2.64 21.41
C ALA A 113 19.84 2.76 20.92
N HIS A 114 19.07 1.66 20.94
CA HIS A 114 17.63 1.64 20.61
C HIS A 114 16.82 2.60 21.50
N LYS A 115 17.18 2.72 22.79
CA LYS A 115 16.51 3.65 23.73
C LYS A 115 17.02 5.09 23.69
N GLY A 116 18.04 5.39 22.92
CA GLY A 116 18.61 6.73 22.82
C GLY A 116 19.41 7.19 24.03
N HIS A 117 19.90 6.29 24.86
CA HIS A 117 20.59 6.60 26.10
C HIS A 117 22.06 6.96 25.86
N LEU A 118 22.33 8.14 25.30
CA LEU A 118 23.66 8.58 24.87
C LEU A 118 24.76 8.39 25.95
N VAL A 119 24.51 8.80 27.20
CA VAL A 119 25.49 8.65 28.27
C VAL A 119 25.86 7.20 28.55
N VAL A 120 24.86 6.30 28.49
CA VAL A 120 25.06 4.85 28.63
C VAL A 120 25.86 4.27 27.45
N VAL A 121 25.53 4.68 26.22
CA VAL A 121 26.26 4.29 25.01
C VAL A 121 27.73 4.69 25.12
N GLN A 122 28.02 5.96 25.47
CA GLN A 122 29.40 6.44 25.67
C GLN A 122 30.15 5.66 26.76
N LEU A 123 29.50 5.37 27.88
CA LEU A 123 30.07 4.57 28.96
C LEU A 123 30.41 3.15 28.49
N LEU A 124 29.49 2.49 27.81
CA LEU A 124 29.69 1.11 27.31
C LEU A 124 30.78 1.05 26.24
N LEU A 125 30.83 2.00 25.30
CA LEU A 125 31.89 2.12 24.31
C LEU A 125 33.25 2.34 24.98
N GLY A 126 33.33 3.26 25.96
CA GLY A 126 34.52 3.49 26.78
C GLY A 126 34.97 2.28 27.59
N ALA A 127 34.06 1.35 27.88
CA ALA A 127 34.34 0.08 28.58
C ALA A 127 34.71 -1.06 27.64
N GLY A 128 34.82 -0.78 26.31
CA GLY A 128 35.18 -1.80 25.30
C GLY A 128 34.03 -2.63 24.78
N ALA A 129 32.80 -2.09 24.80
CA ALA A 129 31.69 -2.71 24.10
C ALA A 129 31.95 -2.73 22.60
N ASP A 130 31.75 -3.87 21.95
CA ASP A 130 31.87 -4.02 20.51
C ASP A 130 30.63 -3.45 19.80
N ALA A 131 30.83 -2.37 19.06
CA ALA A 131 29.78 -1.65 18.36
C ALA A 131 29.29 -2.36 17.09
N ASN A 132 30.03 -3.39 16.60
CA ASN A 132 29.74 -4.13 15.39
C ASN A 132 29.00 -5.47 15.65
N VAL A 133 28.60 -5.74 16.89
CA VAL A 133 27.79 -6.93 17.19
C VAL A 133 26.48 -6.87 16.46
N GLN A 134 26.13 -7.98 15.83
CA GLN A 134 24.81 -8.21 15.24
C GLN A 134 23.99 -9.16 16.11
N ASP A 135 22.71 -8.89 16.22
CA ASP A 135 21.73 -9.80 16.79
C ASP A 135 21.22 -10.82 15.75
N LYS A 136 20.15 -11.54 16.05
CA LYS A 136 19.60 -12.57 15.17
C LYS A 136 18.90 -12.01 13.93
N ASP A 137 18.48 -10.76 13.98
CA ASP A 137 17.85 -10.03 12.88
C ASP A 137 18.89 -9.22 12.08
N GLU A 138 20.19 -9.47 12.35
CA GLU A 138 21.34 -8.76 11.75
C GLU A 138 21.37 -7.29 12.09
N ASP A 139 20.68 -6.86 13.15
CA ASP A 139 20.69 -5.50 13.61
C ASP A 139 21.92 -5.18 14.45
N THR A 140 22.43 -3.96 14.30
CA THR A 140 23.52 -3.40 15.09
C THR A 140 23.03 -2.25 15.96
N ALA A 141 23.86 -1.82 16.93
CA ALA A 141 23.56 -0.62 17.72
C ALA A 141 23.31 0.61 16.84
N LEU A 142 24.05 0.75 15.72
CA LEU A 142 23.93 1.87 14.80
C LEU A 142 22.59 1.83 14.04
N LYS A 143 22.21 0.67 13.51
CA LYS A 143 20.91 0.50 12.82
C LYS A 143 19.75 0.83 13.74
N LEU A 144 19.73 0.26 14.96
CA LEU A 144 18.69 0.50 15.96
C LEU A 144 18.59 1.98 16.34
N ALA A 145 19.73 2.66 16.56
CA ALA A 145 19.75 4.08 16.86
C ALA A 145 19.27 4.95 15.68
N ALA A 146 19.57 4.55 14.45
CA ALA A 146 19.16 5.26 13.24
C ALA A 146 17.67 5.11 12.98
N GLN A 147 17.12 3.91 13.15
CA GLN A 147 15.70 3.62 13.02
C GLN A 147 14.84 4.42 14.00
N GLU A 148 15.33 4.59 15.25
CA GLU A 148 14.63 5.36 16.29
C GLU A 148 14.94 6.87 16.26
N GLY A 149 15.76 7.33 15.32
CA GLY A 149 16.07 8.75 15.16
C GLY A 149 17.02 9.35 16.19
N HIS A 150 17.82 8.54 16.88
CA HIS A 150 18.71 8.99 17.95
C HIS A 150 20.04 9.55 17.41
N ALA A 151 19.98 10.71 16.73
CA ALA A 151 21.12 11.34 16.03
C ALA A 151 22.41 11.45 16.85
N ASN A 152 22.33 11.82 18.14
CA ASN A 152 23.51 11.94 18.99
C ASN A 152 24.14 10.56 19.32
N VAL A 153 23.33 9.52 19.44
CA VAL A 153 23.80 8.14 19.64
C VAL A 153 24.46 7.63 18.35
N VAL A 154 23.82 7.86 17.19
CA VAL A 154 24.40 7.56 15.87
C VAL A 154 25.77 8.20 15.73
N LYS A 155 25.91 9.48 16.07
CA LYS A 155 27.20 10.19 16.04
C LYS A 155 28.25 9.50 16.92
N ALA A 156 27.91 9.18 18.16
CA ALA A 156 28.83 8.56 19.11
C ALA A 156 29.29 7.16 18.64
N LEU A 157 28.39 6.39 18.01
CA LEU A 157 28.70 5.06 17.47
C LEU A 157 29.65 5.18 16.26
N LEU A 158 29.39 6.10 15.33
CA LEU A 158 30.26 6.33 14.17
C LEU A 158 31.67 6.82 14.60
N GLU A 159 31.76 7.72 15.56
CA GLU A 159 33.04 8.17 16.12
C GLU A 159 33.81 7.02 16.82
N ALA A 160 33.12 5.98 17.28
CA ALA A 160 33.74 4.78 17.87
C ALA A 160 34.28 3.77 16.84
N GLY A 161 34.12 4.03 15.55
CA GLY A 161 34.71 3.23 14.47
C GLY A 161 33.83 2.06 14.03
N VAL A 162 32.52 2.23 13.97
CA VAL A 162 31.60 1.27 13.35
C VAL A 162 31.94 1.06 11.89
N ASP A 163 31.75 -0.17 11.39
CA ASP A 163 31.94 -0.52 9.98
C ASP A 163 31.18 0.44 9.04
N PRO A 164 31.85 1.10 8.06
CA PRO A 164 31.20 2.02 7.13
C PRO A 164 30.02 1.41 6.35
N THR A 165 30.03 0.09 6.10
CA THR A 165 28.93 -0.59 5.38
C THR A 165 27.62 -0.55 6.17
N VAL A 166 27.68 -0.60 7.50
CA VAL A 166 26.50 -0.48 8.37
C VAL A 166 25.89 0.93 8.31
N GLY A 167 26.72 1.94 8.02
CA GLY A 167 26.27 3.32 7.83
C GLY A 167 25.28 3.48 6.66
N VAL A 168 25.44 2.69 5.60
CA VAL A 168 24.55 2.67 4.44
C VAL A 168 23.14 2.23 4.83
N GLU A 169 23.05 1.10 5.54
CA GLU A 169 21.75 0.60 6.03
C GLU A 169 21.12 1.55 7.06
N ALA A 170 21.94 2.12 7.94
CA ALA A 170 21.48 3.12 8.92
C ALA A 170 20.91 4.37 8.23
N LEU A 171 21.52 4.85 7.12
CA LEU A 171 21.01 5.98 6.34
C LEU A 171 19.67 5.63 5.68
N SER A 172 19.56 4.45 5.11
CA SER A 172 18.33 3.92 4.52
C SER A 172 17.19 3.89 5.56
N LEU A 173 17.44 3.33 6.75
CA LEU A 173 16.48 3.28 7.85
C LEU A 173 16.09 4.68 8.34
N ALA A 174 17.05 5.58 8.56
CA ALA A 174 16.75 6.93 8.98
C ALA A 174 15.94 7.73 7.96
N ALA A 175 16.18 7.49 6.67
CA ALA A 175 15.43 8.11 5.58
C ALA A 175 14.00 7.57 5.49
N SER A 176 13.80 6.24 5.63
CA SER A 176 12.49 5.60 5.62
C SER A 176 11.62 5.91 6.85
N GLU A 177 12.23 6.36 7.95
CA GLU A 177 11.50 6.78 9.16
C GLU A 177 11.39 8.32 9.29
N GLY A 178 11.91 9.07 8.32
CA GLY A 178 11.80 10.53 8.29
C GLY A 178 12.70 11.27 9.29
N HIS A 179 13.74 10.64 9.79
CA HIS A 179 14.61 11.17 10.83
C HIS A 179 15.68 12.13 10.27
N THR A 180 15.27 13.33 9.85
CA THR A 180 16.11 14.33 9.17
C THR A 180 17.45 14.60 9.88
N GLN A 181 17.46 14.72 11.22
CA GLN A 181 18.69 15.02 11.96
C GLN A 181 19.66 13.83 11.97
N THR A 182 19.15 12.61 12.00
CA THR A 182 19.96 11.38 11.91
C THR A 182 20.55 11.24 10.51
N VAL A 183 19.76 11.50 9.46
CA VAL A 183 20.24 11.55 8.07
C VAL A 183 21.36 12.58 7.95
N GLN A 184 21.20 13.77 8.48
CA GLN A 184 22.22 14.82 8.45
C GLN A 184 23.53 14.34 9.09
N VAL A 185 23.47 13.75 10.29
CA VAL A 185 24.67 13.24 10.99
C VAL A 185 25.35 12.15 10.18
N LEU A 186 24.62 11.21 9.60
CA LEU A 186 25.19 10.14 8.77
C LEU A 186 25.94 10.71 7.56
N LEU A 187 25.35 11.70 6.86
CA LEU A 187 25.98 12.36 5.72
C LEU A 187 27.24 13.15 6.15
N GLU A 188 27.19 13.88 7.26
CA GLU A 188 28.33 14.60 7.84
C GLU A 188 29.50 13.67 8.21
N GLN A 189 29.21 12.42 8.56
CA GLN A 189 30.20 11.39 8.86
C GLN A 189 30.68 10.63 7.61
N GLY A 190 30.27 11.07 6.42
CA GLY A 190 30.80 10.57 5.14
C GLY A 190 30.08 9.34 4.58
N VAL A 191 28.89 8.99 5.09
CA VAL A 191 28.05 7.97 4.45
C VAL A 191 27.59 8.51 3.10
N SER A 192 27.69 7.69 2.03
CA SER A 192 27.30 8.11 0.69
C SER A 192 25.80 8.40 0.60
N VAL A 193 25.45 9.58 0.05
CA VAL A 193 24.07 10.01 -0.13
C VAL A 193 23.27 9.11 -1.07
N ASP A 194 23.94 8.49 -2.05
CA ASP A 194 23.36 7.59 -3.06
C ASP A 194 23.64 6.09 -2.75
N ALA A 195 23.97 5.78 -1.51
CA ALA A 195 24.13 4.39 -1.11
C ALA A 195 22.80 3.64 -1.24
N VAL A 196 22.83 2.48 -1.90
CA VAL A 196 21.60 1.71 -2.16
C VAL A 196 21.41 0.57 -1.17
N ASN A 197 20.17 0.29 -0.83
CA ASN A 197 19.78 -0.90 -0.10
C ASN A 197 19.81 -2.15 -1.01
N PRO A 198 19.53 -3.37 -0.50
CA PRO A 198 19.52 -4.60 -1.31
C PRO A 198 18.56 -4.56 -2.52
N ASP A 199 17.50 -3.76 -2.49
CA ASP A 199 16.54 -3.60 -3.59
C ASP A 199 17.00 -2.56 -4.63
N GLY A 200 18.18 -1.96 -4.44
CA GLY A 200 18.71 -0.91 -5.31
C GLY A 200 18.13 0.48 -5.01
N ARG A 201 17.35 0.65 -3.95
CA ARG A 201 16.70 1.92 -3.60
C ARG A 201 17.65 2.84 -2.86
N THR A 202 17.69 4.11 -3.29
CA THR A 202 18.43 5.17 -2.60
C THR A 202 17.63 5.72 -1.42
N PRO A 203 18.29 6.39 -0.44
CA PRO A 203 17.60 7.10 0.64
C PRO A 203 16.59 8.15 0.13
N LEU A 204 16.90 8.79 -1.01
CA LEU A 204 16.00 9.75 -1.66
C LEU A 204 14.69 9.09 -2.13
N MET A 205 14.78 7.90 -2.73
CA MET A 205 13.60 7.13 -3.15
C MET A 205 12.73 6.75 -1.96
N GLN A 206 13.32 6.25 -0.88
CA GLN A 206 12.58 5.87 0.33
C GLN A 206 11.88 7.06 0.99
N ALA A 207 12.61 8.18 1.15
CA ALA A 207 12.03 9.39 1.70
C ALA A 207 10.93 9.98 0.81
N ALA A 208 11.08 9.87 -0.51
CA ALA A 208 10.11 10.37 -1.49
C ALA A 208 8.83 9.54 -1.50
N GLU A 209 8.92 8.21 -1.47
CA GLU A 209 7.78 7.29 -1.38
C GLU A 209 6.92 7.54 -0.13
N LEU A 210 7.56 7.87 0.99
CA LEU A 210 6.89 8.08 2.28
C LEU A 210 6.54 9.56 2.57
N GLY A 211 6.87 10.47 1.64
CA GLY A 211 6.49 11.87 1.74
C GLY A 211 7.31 12.71 2.73
N TYR A 212 8.49 12.27 3.13
CA TYR A 212 9.33 12.99 4.08
C TYR A 212 10.08 14.17 3.45
N LEU A 213 9.34 15.25 3.15
CA LEU A 213 9.86 16.44 2.47
C LEU A 213 11.18 16.97 3.05
N SER A 214 11.30 17.05 4.39
CA SER A 214 12.52 17.57 5.03
C SER A 214 13.73 16.69 4.75
N VAL A 215 13.57 15.37 4.71
CA VAL A 215 14.63 14.41 4.36
C VAL A 215 14.97 14.54 2.88
N VAL A 216 13.96 14.59 2.00
CA VAL A 216 14.13 14.79 0.55
C VAL A 216 14.96 16.06 0.29
N GLN A 217 14.59 17.20 0.88
CA GLN A 217 15.30 18.47 0.73
C GLN A 217 16.75 18.38 1.21
N LEU A 218 16.99 17.71 2.34
CA LEU A 218 18.32 17.50 2.88
C LEU A 218 19.19 16.65 1.95
N LEU A 219 18.66 15.55 1.43
CA LEU A 219 19.37 14.65 0.50
C LEU A 219 19.71 15.38 -0.80
N LEU A 220 18.75 16.10 -1.39
CA LEU A 220 18.98 16.92 -2.59
C LEU A 220 20.03 18.01 -2.36
N ALA A 221 20.02 18.68 -1.19
CA ALA A 221 21.04 19.66 -0.80
C ALA A 221 22.45 19.04 -0.68
N ASN A 222 22.54 17.74 -0.42
CA ASN A 222 23.79 16.97 -0.38
C ASN A 222 24.10 16.28 -1.71
N ALA A 223 23.52 16.76 -2.82
CA ALA A 223 23.75 16.31 -4.19
C ALA A 223 23.35 14.84 -4.45
N ALA A 224 22.28 14.36 -3.82
CA ALA A 224 21.67 13.07 -4.18
C ALA A 224 21.27 13.05 -5.66
N ASP A 225 21.51 11.93 -6.34
CA ASP A 225 21.08 11.75 -7.73
C ASP A 225 19.56 11.66 -7.80
N VAL A 226 18.94 12.75 -8.27
CA VAL A 226 17.47 12.87 -8.38
C VAL A 226 16.86 11.90 -9.41
N ASN A 227 17.67 11.40 -10.36
CA ASN A 227 17.26 10.55 -11.47
C ASN A 227 17.72 9.09 -11.29
N ALA A 228 18.28 8.73 -10.13
CA ALA A 228 18.62 7.35 -9.84
C ALA A 228 17.41 6.43 -10.05
N GLN A 229 17.64 5.21 -10.53
CA GLN A 229 16.62 4.19 -10.71
C GLN A 229 16.99 2.94 -9.91
N ASP A 230 15.98 2.36 -9.23
CA ASP A 230 16.13 1.08 -8.53
C ASP A 230 16.09 -0.12 -9.51
N GLN A 231 16.01 -1.35 -8.98
CA GLN A 231 15.99 -2.57 -9.78
C GLN A 231 14.76 -2.70 -10.69
N ASP A 232 13.65 -2.03 -10.34
CA ASP A 232 12.42 -1.99 -11.14
C ASP A 232 12.37 -0.77 -12.07
N GLY A 233 13.43 0.05 -12.06
CA GLY A 233 13.53 1.29 -12.82
C GLY A 233 12.73 2.44 -12.19
N GLU A 234 12.28 2.29 -10.96
CA GLU A 234 11.56 3.35 -10.25
C GLU A 234 12.49 4.51 -9.91
N THR A 235 11.97 5.73 -10.02
CA THR A 235 12.66 6.94 -9.56
C THR A 235 11.97 7.52 -8.33
N ALA A 236 12.65 8.37 -7.59
CA ALA A 236 12.03 9.11 -6.48
C ALA A 236 10.78 9.89 -6.92
N LEU A 237 10.78 10.42 -8.17
CA LEU A 237 9.63 11.14 -8.72
C LEU A 237 8.43 10.22 -8.99
N ILE A 238 8.66 9.02 -9.56
CA ILE A 238 7.59 8.04 -9.81
C ILE A 238 6.97 7.60 -8.48
N LEU A 239 7.80 7.22 -7.49
CA LEU A 239 7.35 6.80 -6.17
C LEU A 239 6.55 7.89 -5.43
N ALA A 240 7.05 9.13 -5.43
CA ALA A 240 6.33 10.25 -4.82
C ALA A 240 5.01 10.58 -5.53
N ALA A 241 4.98 10.43 -6.85
CA ALA A 241 3.79 10.68 -7.67
C ALA A 241 2.71 9.61 -7.46
N ASP A 242 3.10 8.34 -7.32
CA ASP A 242 2.22 7.22 -7.00
C ASP A 242 1.49 7.42 -5.67
N GLN A 243 2.21 7.90 -4.66
CA GLN A 243 1.67 8.15 -3.32
C GLN A 243 1.00 9.53 -3.17
N GLY A 244 1.04 10.38 -4.20
CA GLY A 244 0.41 11.71 -4.17
C GLY A 244 1.12 12.75 -3.30
N HIS A 245 2.40 12.60 -3.06
CA HIS A 245 3.17 13.54 -2.23
C HIS A 245 3.55 14.80 -2.99
N PHE A 246 2.58 15.69 -3.19
CA PHE A 246 2.69 16.91 -4.00
C PHE A 246 3.93 17.76 -3.67
N ASP A 247 4.17 18.08 -2.39
CA ASP A 247 5.31 18.90 -1.99
C ASP A 247 6.65 18.24 -2.31
N VAL A 248 6.74 16.92 -2.19
CA VAL A 248 7.92 16.13 -2.56
C VAL A 248 8.11 16.13 -4.07
N VAL A 249 7.04 15.91 -4.83
CA VAL A 249 7.06 16.00 -6.30
C VAL A 249 7.58 17.36 -6.75
N GLN A 250 7.09 18.45 -6.17
CA GLN A 250 7.59 19.79 -6.48
C GLN A 250 9.07 19.96 -6.14
N ALA A 251 9.53 19.45 -4.99
CA ALA A 251 10.93 19.53 -4.59
C ALA A 251 11.84 18.77 -5.58
N LEU A 252 11.43 17.57 -6.01
CA LEU A 252 12.16 16.75 -6.99
C LEU A 252 12.21 17.43 -8.37
N LEU A 253 11.09 17.97 -8.86
CA LEU A 253 11.04 18.71 -10.12
C LEU A 253 11.93 19.96 -10.09
N ASN A 254 11.92 20.72 -9.00
CA ASN A 254 12.78 21.87 -8.81
C ASN A 254 14.28 21.50 -8.75
N ALA A 255 14.60 20.28 -8.32
CA ALA A 255 15.96 19.74 -8.30
C ALA A 255 16.40 19.17 -9.67
N GLY A 256 15.54 19.21 -10.69
CA GLY A 256 15.86 18.76 -12.04
C GLY A 256 15.52 17.28 -12.32
N ALA A 257 14.54 16.72 -11.63
CA ALA A 257 14.05 15.39 -11.94
C ALA A 257 13.55 15.32 -13.40
N GLU A 258 13.98 14.28 -14.12
CA GLU A 258 13.56 14.01 -15.50
C GLU A 258 12.12 13.45 -15.50
N VAL A 259 11.15 14.33 -15.80
CA VAL A 259 9.72 14.07 -15.66
C VAL A 259 9.19 12.91 -16.49
N ASN A 260 9.89 12.54 -17.58
CA ASN A 260 9.47 11.49 -18.52
C ASN A 260 10.26 10.17 -18.40
N LEU A 261 11.08 10.00 -17.35
CA LEU A 261 11.70 8.69 -17.11
C LEU A 261 10.63 7.63 -16.89
N GLN A 262 10.92 6.44 -17.39
CA GLN A 262 10.04 5.28 -17.31
C GLN A 262 10.67 4.19 -16.46
N ASN A 263 9.86 3.52 -15.65
CA ASN A 263 10.23 2.30 -14.96
C ASN A 263 10.30 1.10 -15.94
N LEU A 264 10.59 -0.10 -15.43
CA LEU A 264 10.67 -1.30 -16.27
C LEU A 264 9.32 -1.71 -16.87
N ALA A 265 8.19 -1.26 -16.34
CA ALA A 265 6.86 -1.45 -16.95
C ALA A 265 6.58 -0.42 -18.06
N GLY A 266 7.44 0.59 -18.22
CA GLY A 266 7.25 1.72 -19.14
C GLY A 266 6.37 2.82 -18.55
N GLU A 267 6.13 2.82 -17.26
CA GLU A 267 5.31 3.80 -16.56
C GLU A 267 6.12 5.05 -16.20
N THR A 268 5.48 6.19 -16.33
CA THR A 268 6.00 7.50 -15.93
C THR A 268 5.36 7.97 -14.63
N ALA A 269 5.94 8.99 -14.00
CA ALA A 269 5.34 9.63 -12.82
C ALA A 269 3.91 10.13 -13.08
N LEU A 270 3.62 10.59 -14.31
CA LEU A 270 2.26 11.01 -14.70
C LEU A 270 1.27 9.83 -14.68
N MET A 271 1.70 8.65 -15.13
CA MET A 271 0.87 7.44 -15.12
C MET A 271 0.62 6.96 -13.70
N ALA A 272 1.65 6.93 -12.85
CA ALA A 272 1.53 6.58 -11.43
C ALA A 272 0.55 7.50 -10.70
N ALA A 273 0.71 8.83 -10.85
CA ALA A 273 -0.23 9.81 -10.29
C ALA A 273 -1.65 9.67 -10.84
N ALA A 274 -1.80 9.24 -12.09
CA ALA A 274 -3.12 9.03 -12.71
C ALA A 274 -3.82 7.79 -12.16
N ALA A 275 -3.09 6.71 -11.93
CA ALA A 275 -3.60 5.51 -11.27
C ALA A 275 -3.99 5.78 -9.81
N GLY A 276 -3.20 6.60 -9.08
CA GLY A 276 -3.52 7.02 -7.72
C GLY A 276 -4.61 8.10 -7.59
N GLY A 277 -5.02 8.74 -8.70
CA GLY A 277 -6.04 9.80 -8.67
C GLY A 277 -5.54 11.16 -8.15
N HIS A 278 -4.24 11.41 -8.16
CA HIS A 278 -3.59 12.58 -7.58
C HIS A 278 -3.59 13.78 -8.53
N THR A 279 -4.72 14.49 -8.62
CA THR A 279 -4.97 15.56 -9.62
C THR A 279 -4.04 16.76 -9.49
N ASP A 280 -3.63 17.13 -8.29
CA ASP A 280 -2.66 18.20 -8.03
C ASP A 280 -1.25 17.82 -8.51
N VAL A 281 -0.82 16.60 -8.28
CA VAL A 281 0.44 16.02 -8.79
C VAL A 281 0.41 15.97 -10.33
N ILE A 282 -0.70 15.50 -10.94
CA ILE A 282 -0.91 15.52 -12.39
C ILE A 282 -0.65 16.92 -12.97
N THR A 283 -1.23 17.93 -12.32
CA THR A 283 -1.07 19.31 -12.79
C THR A 283 0.39 19.77 -12.73
N ALA A 284 1.07 19.50 -11.62
CA ALA A 284 2.49 19.84 -11.45
C ALA A 284 3.40 19.12 -12.48
N LEU A 285 3.16 17.84 -12.74
CA LEU A 285 3.93 17.06 -13.72
C LEU A 285 3.72 17.58 -15.14
N LEU A 286 2.47 17.90 -15.52
CA LEU A 286 2.17 18.47 -16.83
C LEU A 286 2.75 19.88 -17.01
N ASP A 287 2.75 20.71 -15.97
CA ASP A 287 3.39 22.03 -15.98
C ASP A 287 4.92 21.93 -16.11
N ALA A 288 5.51 20.82 -15.61
CA ALA A 288 6.92 20.50 -15.77
C ALA A 288 7.27 19.82 -17.11
N GLY A 289 6.30 19.62 -18.01
CA GLY A 289 6.51 19.07 -19.35
C GLY A 289 6.39 17.54 -19.45
N ALA A 290 5.62 16.92 -18.57
CA ALA A 290 5.30 15.48 -18.71
C ALA A 290 4.57 15.22 -20.04
N ASP A 291 4.97 14.17 -20.75
CA ASP A 291 4.27 13.72 -21.95
C ASP A 291 2.92 13.08 -21.57
N ILE A 292 1.84 13.83 -21.77
CA ILE A 292 0.48 13.39 -21.45
C ILE A 292 0.05 12.14 -22.24
N ASN A 293 0.71 11.86 -23.37
CA ASN A 293 0.42 10.74 -24.26
C ASN A 293 1.50 9.65 -24.22
N ALA A 294 2.41 9.67 -23.23
CA ALA A 294 3.35 8.58 -22.98
C ALA A 294 2.60 7.25 -22.82
N ARG A 295 3.25 6.15 -23.22
CA ARG A 295 2.66 4.81 -23.20
C ARG A 295 3.52 3.86 -22.40
N ASN A 296 2.89 3.05 -21.55
CA ASN A 296 3.53 1.91 -20.89
C ASN A 296 3.65 0.71 -21.86
N LYS A 297 4.15 -0.43 -21.36
CA LYS A 297 4.29 -1.65 -22.17
C LYS A 297 2.96 -2.22 -22.67
N GLU A 298 1.89 -2.02 -21.91
CA GLU A 298 0.52 -2.39 -22.24
C GLU A 298 -0.15 -1.36 -23.19
N GLN A 299 0.63 -0.39 -23.70
CA GLN A 299 0.15 0.70 -24.55
C GLN A 299 -0.89 1.61 -23.86
N GLU A 300 -0.94 1.59 -22.55
CA GLU A 300 -1.81 2.44 -21.76
C GLU A 300 -1.16 3.81 -21.56
N MET A 301 -2.00 4.81 -21.41
CA MET A 301 -1.65 6.19 -21.10
C MET A 301 -2.24 6.55 -19.73
N ALA A 302 -1.80 7.64 -19.14
CA ALA A 302 -2.36 8.17 -17.90
C ALA A 302 -3.91 8.25 -17.92
N LEU A 303 -4.50 8.59 -19.08
CA LEU A 303 -5.96 8.64 -19.26
C LEU A 303 -6.62 7.26 -19.08
N HIS A 304 -6.00 6.17 -19.59
CA HIS A 304 -6.53 4.82 -19.42
C HIS A 304 -6.49 4.40 -17.95
N LEU A 305 -5.36 4.62 -17.27
CA LEU A 305 -5.16 4.26 -15.86
C LEU A 305 -6.14 5.01 -14.95
N ALA A 306 -6.24 6.34 -15.09
CA ALA A 306 -7.22 7.14 -14.34
C ALA A 306 -8.66 6.68 -14.59
N THR A 307 -8.96 6.22 -15.82
CA THR A 307 -10.30 5.73 -16.18
C THR A 307 -10.59 4.39 -15.55
N VAL A 308 -9.66 3.43 -15.58
CA VAL A 308 -9.84 2.09 -14.98
C VAL A 308 -10.07 2.21 -13.48
N GLU A 309 -9.32 3.07 -12.80
CA GLU A 309 -9.45 3.30 -11.36
C GLU A 309 -10.63 4.22 -10.98
N GLY A 310 -11.33 4.80 -11.97
CA GLY A 310 -12.54 5.58 -11.72
C GLY A 310 -12.31 7.01 -11.22
N HIS A 311 -11.13 7.57 -11.44
CA HIS A 311 -10.75 8.90 -10.95
C HIS A 311 -11.28 10.03 -11.84
N ALA A 312 -12.56 10.36 -11.72
CA ALA A 312 -13.25 11.33 -12.60
C ALA A 312 -12.56 12.71 -12.64
N TRP A 313 -12.12 13.27 -11.52
CA TRP A 313 -11.42 14.55 -11.48
C TRP A 313 -10.08 14.52 -12.20
N THR A 314 -9.32 13.42 -12.07
CA THR A 314 -8.06 13.22 -12.77
C THR A 314 -8.28 13.05 -14.28
N VAL A 315 -9.30 12.29 -14.67
CA VAL A 315 -9.71 12.16 -16.09
C VAL A 315 -10.05 13.53 -16.67
N ASP A 316 -10.86 14.34 -15.98
CA ASP A 316 -11.21 15.68 -16.46
C ASP A 316 -9.97 16.58 -16.59
N ALA A 317 -9.07 16.58 -15.60
CA ALA A 317 -7.82 17.33 -15.67
C ALA A 317 -6.94 16.91 -16.86
N LEU A 318 -6.77 15.62 -17.11
CA LEU A 318 -6.04 15.11 -18.27
C LEU A 318 -6.70 15.53 -19.60
N LEU A 319 -8.02 15.44 -19.69
CA LEU A 319 -8.78 15.85 -20.88
C LEU A 319 -8.71 17.35 -21.15
N GLN A 320 -8.69 18.18 -20.10
CA GLN A 320 -8.51 19.64 -20.25
C GLN A 320 -7.12 20.00 -20.76
N ARG A 321 -6.11 19.20 -20.44
CA ARG A 321 -4.72 19.34 -20.87
C ARG A 321 -4.41 18.68 -22.22
N GLY A 322 -5.43 18.10 -22.89
CA GLY A 322 -5.31 17.58 -24.25
C GLY A 322 -4.89 16.11 -24.36
N ALA A 323 -5.19 15.29 -23.35
CA ALA A 323 -5.02 13.84 -23.44
C ALA A 323 -5.78 13.28 -24.65
N ASN A 324 -5.16 12.33 -25.37
CA ASN A 324 -5.75 11.73 -26.56
C ASN A 324 -6.90 10.77 -26.22
N VAL A 325 -8.13 11.23 -26.39
CA VAL A 325 -9.36 10.46 -26.10
C VAL A 325 -9.56 9.24 -27.03
N HIS A 326 -8.86 9.19 -28.17
CA HIS A 326 -9.00 8.13 -29.17
C HIS A 326 -7.94 7.05 -29.03
N ALA A 327 -7.03 7.19 -28.08
CA ALA A 327 -5.97 6.22 -27.87
C ALA A 327 -6.54 4.85 -27.48
N ARG A 328 -5.86 3.80 -27.92
CA ARG A 328 -6.17 2.41 -27.59
C ARG A 328 -5.02 1.80 -26.81
N ASN A 329 -5.34 0.99 -25.81
CA ASN A 329 -4.38 0.14 -25.12
C ASN A 329 -4.02 -1.10 -25.97
N GLN A 330 -3.20 -1.99 -25.44
CA GLN A 330 -2.77 -3.22 -26.13
C GLN A 330 -3.94 -4.17 -26.42
N LEU A 331 -4.98 -4.17 -25.61
CA LEU A 331 -6.19 -4.96 -25.83
C LEU A 331 -7.08 -4.37 -26.94
N GLY A 332 -6.84 -3.12 -27.34
CA GLY A 332 -7.62 -2.40 -28.34
C GLY A 332 -8.75 -1.53 -27.75
N ASP A 333 -8.83 -1.41 -26.42
CA ASP A 333 -9.84 -0.63 -25.75
C ASP A 333 -9.47 0.85 -25.69
N THR A 334 -10.49 1.71 -25.83
CA THR A 334 -10.38 3.15 -25.56
C THR A 334 -10.80 3.45 -24.12
N ALA A 335 -10.40 4.63 -23.60
CA ALA A 335 -10.86 5.09 -22.29
C ALA A 335 -12.40 5.07 -22.17
N LEU A 336 -13.14 5.43 -23.24
CA LEU A 336 -14.60 5.38 -23.25
C LEU A 336 -15.14 3.94 -23.07
N MET A 337 -14.50 2.95 -23.69
CA MET A 337 -14.87 1.55 -23.53
C MET A 337 -14.63 1.06 -22.11
N LEU A 338 -13.49 1.41 -21.52
CA LEU A 338 -13.14 1.08 -20.15
C LEU A 338 -14.11 1.73 -19.14
N ALA A 339 -14.41 3.04 -19.31
CA ALA A 339 -15.38 3.73 -18.46
C ALA A 339 -16.78 3.10 -18.56
N ALA A 340 -17.20 2.71 -19.77
CA ALA A 340 -18.49 2.05 -20.00
C ALA A 340 -18.55 0.65 -19.40
N LEU A 341 -17.46 -0.10 -19.47
CA LEU A 341 -17.32 -1.45 -18.87
C LEU A 341 -17.50 -1.42 -17.34
N HIS A 342 -16.94 -0.37 -16.70
CA HIS A 342 -17.01 -0.20 -15.24
C HIS A 342 -18.23 0.61 -14.76
N GLY A 343 -19.03 1.20 -15.68
CA GLY A 343 -20.20 1.97 -15.33
C GLY A 343 -19.91 3.38 -14.78
N TYR A 344 -18.75 3.95 -15.08
CA TYR A 344 -18.34 5.26 -14.62
C TYR A 344 -19.01 6.36 -15.47
N THR A 345 -20.27 6.65 -15.18
CA THR A 345 -21.12 7.54 -15.97
C THR A 345 -20.53 8.94 -16.12
N GLU A 346 -20.02 9.54 -15.05
CA GLU A 346 -19.39 10.86 -15.06
C GLU A 346 -18.16 10.90 -16.00
N ILE A 347 -17.36 9.83 -15.98
CA ILE A 347 -16.20 9.72 -16.88
C ILE A 347 -16.64 9.55 -18.34
N VAL A 348 -17.70 8.76 -18.59
CA VAL A 348 -18.28 8.61 -19.93
C VAL A 348 -18.75 9.97 -20.47
N GLU A 349 -19.46 10.76 -19.66
CA GLU A 349 -19.91 12.11 -20.03
C GLU A 349 -18.72 13.03 -20.36
N ALA A 350 -17.69 13.06 -19.52
CA ALA A 350 -16.49 13.86 -19.74
C ALA A 350 -15.76 13.49 -21.05
N LEU A 351 -15.60 12.19 -21.31
CA LEU A 351 -14.97 11.68 -22.53
C LEU A 351 -15.78 12.03 -23.78
N LEU A 352 -17.11 11.88 -23.75
CA LEU A 352 -18.00 12.25 -24.86
C LEU A 352 -17.97 13.75 -25.14
N GLN A 353 -17.96 14.60 -24.10
CA GLN A 353 -17.83 16.05 -24.24
C GLN A 353 -16.51 16.45 -24.94
N LYS A 354 -15.45 15.66 -24.76
CA LYS A 354 -14.17 15.86 -25.43
C LYS A 354 -14.03 15.14 -26.76
N GLY A 355 -15.14 14.59 -27.28
CA GLY A 355 -15.24 14.02 -28.61
C GLY A 355 -14.81 12.55 -28.71
N ALA A 356 -14.82 11.78 -27.62
CA ALA A 356 -14.58 10.36 -27.68
C ALA A 356 -15.57 9.66 -28.62
N GLU A 357 -15.07 8.75 -29.47
CA GLU A 357 -15.87 8.08 -30.49
C GLU A 357 -16.66 6.90 -29.89
N PHE A 358 -17.96 7.07 -29.65
CA PHE A 358 -18.85 6.00 -29.18
C PHE A 358 -19.06 4.87 -30.20
N LYS A 359 -18.70 5.09 -31.48
CA LYS A 359 -18.74 4.07 -32.53
C LYS A 359 -17.50 3.18 -32.59
N ALA A 360 -16.45 3.49 -31.82
CA ALA A 360 -15.25 2.67 -31.74
C ALA A 360 -15.61 1.24 -31.30
N THR A 361 -14.96 0.24 -31.91
CA THR A 361 -15.18 -1.17 -31.58
C THR A 361 -13.89 -1.87 -31.24
N ASN A 362 -13.97 -2.81 -30.28
CA ASN A 362 -12.96 -3.79 -29.99
C ASN A 362 -13.60 -5.18 -29.91
N LEU A 363 -13.11 -6.16 -30.69
CA LEU A 363 -13.67 -7.51 -30.80
C LEU A 363 -15.19 -7.57 -31.08
N GLY A 364 -15.70 -6.51 -31.74
CA GLY A 364 -17.13 -6.37 -32.05
C GLY A 364 -17.94 -5.64 -30.98
N GLU A 365 -17.39 -5.39 -29.79
CA GLU A 365 -18.04 -4.65 -28.72
C GLU A 365 -17.84 -3.15 -28.89
N THR A 366 -18.81 -2.37 -28.43
CA THR A 366 -18.78 -0.90 -28.31
C THR A 366 -18.92 -0.50 -26.84
N ALA A 367 -18.70 0.76 -26.52
CA ALA A 367 -18.97 1.27 -25.17
C ALA A 367 -20.41 0.96 -24.72
N LEU A 368 -21.40 1.12 -25.63
CA LEU A 368 -22.81 0.81 -25.30
C LEU A 368 -23.03 -0.68 -25.02
N THR A 369 -22.46 -1.58 -25.83
CA THR A 369 -22.62 -3.03 -25.61
C THR A 369 -21.94 -3.48 -24.31
N LEU A 370 -20.80 -2.90 -23.96
CA LEU A 370 -20.11 -3.14 -22.70
C LEU A 370 -20.95 -2.68 -21.51
N ALA A 371 -21.43 -1.42 -21.51
CA ALA A 371 -22.29 -0.91 -20.44
C ALA A 371 -23.56 -1.77 -20.26
N ALA A 372 -24.22 -2.10 -21.37
CA ALA A 372 -25.42 -2.91 -21.34
C ALA A 372 -25.17 -4.34 -20.82
N SER A 373 -24.06 -4.97 -21.20
CA SER A 373 -23.73 -6.34 -20.77
C SER A 373 -23.43 -6.43 -19.28
N GLN A 374 -22.93 -5.35 -18.69
CA GLN A 374 -22.63 -5.25 -17.25
C GLN A 374 -23.81 -4.71 -16.42
N GLY A 375 -24.93 -4.33 -17.07
CA GLY A 375 -26.10 -3.79 -16.38
C GLY A 375 -25.97 -2.32 -15.95
N HIS A 376 -25.03 -1.58 -16.54
CA HIS A 376 -24.83 -0.16 -16.25
C HIS A 376 -25.82 0.72 -17.01
N VAL A 377 -27.08 0.72 -16.57
CA VAL A 377 -28.22 1.31 -17.28
C VAL A 377 -28.07 2.81 -17.48
N GLU A 378 -27.61 3.55 -16.48
CA GLU A 378 -27.44 5.01 -16.62
C GLU A 378 -26.32 5.36 -17.60
N THR A 379 -25.21 4.61 -17.57
CA THR A 379 -24.12 4.74 -18.54
C THR A 379 -24.61 4.43 -19.97
N ALA A 380 -25.39 3.36 -20.12
CA ALA A 380 -25.98 3.00 -21.40
C ALA A 380 -26.91 4.10 -21.92
N LYS A 381 -27.75 4.69 -21.06
CA LYS A 381 -28.61 5.85 -21.39
C LYS A 381 -27.80 7.03 -21.89
N VAL A 382 -26.75 7.45 -21.19
CA VAL A 382 -25.86 8.56 -21.61
C VAL A 382 -25.28 8.30 -23.01
N LEU A 383 -24.83 7.05 -23.27
CA LEU A 383 -24.30 6.68 -24.58
C LEU A 383 -25.37 6.71 -25.68
N LEU A 384 -26.59 6.29 -25.38
CA LEU A 384 -27.73 6.36 -26.33
C LEU A 384 -28.10 7.82 -26.62
N GLU A 385 -28.16 8.70 -25.62
CA GLU A 385 -28.40 10.11 -25.76
C GLU A 385 -27.33 10.82 -26.62
N ALA A 386 -26.08 10.34 -26.53
CA ALA A 386 -24.98 10.78 -27.40
C ALA A 386 -25.06 10.26 -28.83
N GLY A 387 -26.03 9.39 -29.14
CA GLY A 387 -26.29 8.86 -30.49
C GLY A 387 -25.61 7.50 -30.77
N ALA A 388 -25.26 6.73 -29.72
CA ALA A 388 -24.80 5.36 -29.92
C ALA A 388 -25.91 4.49 -30.57
N ASP A 389 -25.47 3.55 -31.42
CA ASP A 389 -26.39 2.69 -32.19
C ASP A 389 -27.11 1.67 -31.29
N ALA A 390 -28.38 1.95 -30.98
CA ALA A 390 -29.25 1.06 -30.19
C ALA A 390 -29.47 -0.31 -30.85
N ASN A 391 -29.22 -0.42 -32.16
CA ASN A 391 -29.41 -1.61 -32.96
C ASN A 391 -28.14 -2.45 -33.12
N ARG A 392 -27.08 -2.10 -32.43
CA ARG A 392 -25.83 -2.88 -32.46
C ARG A 392 -26.04 -4.33 -32.08
N ARG A 393 -25.40 -5.23 -32.82
CA ARG A 393 -25.50 -6.68 -32.63
C ARG A 393 -24.22 -7.25 -32.01
N TYR A 394 -24.39 -8.19 -31.12
CA TYR A 394 -23.34 -9.08 -30.64
C TYR A 394 -22.97 -10.14 -31.67
N ALA A 395 -21.89 -10.90 -31.40
CA ALA A 395 -21.41 -11.93 -32.30
C ALA A 395 -22.45 -13.08 -32.52
N ASP A 396 -23.34 -13.32 -31.56
CA ASP A 396 -24.44 -14.27 -31.62
C ASP A 396 -25.66 -13.73 -32.43
N GLY A 397 -25.57 -12.53 -32.98
CA GLY A 397 -26.61 -11.86 -33.73
C GLY A 397 -27.69 -11.21 -32.86
N LYS A 398 -27.66 -11.35 -31.54
CA LYS A 398 -28.59 -10.69 -30.64
C LYS A 398 -28.34 -9.17 -30.65
N THR A 399 -29.42 -8.41 -30.59
CA THR A 399 -29.34 -6.97 -30.28
C THR A 399 -29.24 -6.74 -28.78
N ILE A 400 -28.87 -5.52 -28.38
CA ILE A 400 -28.87 -5.12 -26.96
C ILE A 400 -30.29 -5.29 -26.37
N LEU A 401 -31.33 -4.93 -27.14
CA LEU A 401 -32.75 -5.09 -26.74
C LEU A 401 -33.09 -6.55 -26.44
N MET A 402 -32.60 -7.51 -27.25
CA MET A 402 -32.80 -8.94 -27.01
C MET A 402 -32.14 -9.41 -25.72
N LYS A 403 -30.93 -8.95 -25.44
CA LYS A 403 -30.23 -9.28 -24.18
C LYS A 403 -30.91 -8.63 -22.97
N ALA A 404 -31.34 -7.38 -23.06
CA ALA A 404 -32.12 -6.73 -22.03
C ALA A 404 -33.46 -7.48 -21.76
N ALA A 405 -34.12 -7.93 -22.81
CA ALA A 405 -35.35 -8.75 -22.70
C ALA A 405 -35.10 -10.13 -22.07
N ASP A 406 -33.99 -10.79 -22.41
CA ASP A 406 -33.55 -12.06 -21.81
C ASP A 406 -33.16 -11.91 -20.33
N GLN A 407 -32.72 -10.72 -19.89
CA GLN A 407 -32.38 -10.38 -18.51
C GLN A 407 -33.55 -9.79 -17.71
N GLY A 408 -34.60 -9.32 -18.39
CA GLY A 408 -35.74 -8.64 -17.78
C GLY A 408 -35.43 -7.20 -17.37
N ASP A 409 -34.45 -6.56 -17.97
CA ASP A 409 -34.07 -5.18 -17.66
C ASP A 409 -35.00 -4.20 -18.37
N ILE A 410 -36.10 -3.87 -17.68
CA ILE A 410 -37.16 -3.00 -18.20
C ILE A 410 -36.66 -1.58 -18.48
N ILE A 411 -35.79 -1.06 -17.60
CA ILE A 411 -35.31 0.30 -17.73
C ILE A 411 -34.42 0.44 -18.94
N LEU A 412 -33.48 -0.46 -19.13
CA LEU A 412 -32.61 -0.49 -20.30
C LEU A 412 -33.44 -0.70 -21.59
N MET A 413 -34.45 -1.60 -21.57
CA MET A 413 -35.35 -1.80 -22.70
C MET A 413 -36.07 -0.52 -23.10
N GLN A 414 -36.58 0.25 -22.15
CA GLN A 414 -37.23 1.55 -22.41
C GLN A 414 -36.28 2.54 -23.05
N HIS A 415 -35.08 2.72 -22.50
CA HIS A 415 -34.08 3.63 -23.07
C HIS A 415 -33.66 3.23 -24.49
N LEU A 416 -33.50 1.94 -24.75
CA LEU A 416 -33.21 1.44 -26.11
C LEU A 416 -34.33 1.73 -27.09
N LEU A 417 -35.58 1.48 -26.70
CA LEU A 417 -36.76 1.76 -27.55
C LEU A 417 -36.92 3.27 -27.81
N ASP A 418 -36.73 4.11 -26.79
CA ASP A 418 -36.76 5.57 -26.92
C ASP A 418 -35.65 6.08 -27.86
N ALA A 419 -34.50 5.40 -27.87
CA ALA A 419 -33.38 5.66 -28.77
C ALA A 419 -33.54 5.03 -30.17
N GLY A 420 -34.70 4.45 -30.48
CA GLY A 420 -35.03 3.89 -31.79
C GLY A 420 -34.54 2.46 -32.03
N ALA A 421 -34.45 1.64 -30.97
CA ALA A 421 -34.18 0.21 -31.15
C ALA A 421 -35.32 -0.47 -31.95
N GLU A 422 -34.94 -1.19 -33.00
CA GLU A 422 -35.84 -1.96 -33.86
C GLU A 422 -36.37 -3.19 -33.12
N VAL A 423 -37.63 -3.16 -32.72
CA VAL A 423 -38.26 -4.17 -31.86
C VAL A 423 -38.40 -5.53 -32.54
N ASN A 424 -38.41 -5.57 -33.88
CA ASN A 424 -38.65 -6.79 -34.69
C ASN A 424 -37.37 -7.44 -35.25
N PHE A 425 -36.18 -6.99 -34.84
CA PHE A 425 -34.96 -7.69 -35.23
C PHE A 425 -34.97 -9.14 -34.77
N ILE A 426 -34.30 -9.97 -35.53
CA ILE A 426 -34.11 -11.41 -35.24
C ILE A 426 -32.60 -11.68 -35.04
N ASP A 427 -32.27 -12.57 -34.11
CA ASP A 427 -30.91 -13.11 -33.93
C ASP A 427 -30.57 -14.21 -34.95
N ASN A 428 -29.40 -14.83 -34.82
CA ASN A 428 -28.95 -15.90 -35.70
C ASN A 428 -29.83 -17.16 -35.66
N ALA A 429 -30.68 -17.33 -34.64
CA ALA A 429 -31.67 -18.41 -34.54
C ALA A 429 -33.07 -17.99 -35.00
N GLY A 430 -33.25 -16.76 -35.52
CA GLY A 430 -34.51 -16.18 -35.89
C GLY A 430 -35.38 -15.74 -34.73
N ALA A 431 -34.84 -15.68 -33.50
CA ALA A 431 -35.58 -15.27 -32.31
C ALA A 431 -35.63 -13.74 -32.17
N THR A 432 -36.77 -13.20 -31.73
CA THR A 432 -36.99 -11.78 -31.42
C THR A 432 -36.81 -11.51 -29.94
N ALA A 433 -36.72 -10.21 -29.53
CA ALA A 433 -36.72 -9.80 -28.12
C ALA A 433 -37.96 -10.33 -27.38
N LEU A 434 -39.14 -10.35 -28.02
CA LEU A 434 -40.37 -10.91 -27.43
C LEU A 434 -40.25 -12.40 -27.11
N MET A 435 -39.59 -13.19 -27.96
CA MET A 435 -39.36 -14.61 -27.72
C MET A 435 -38.40 -14.82 -26.49
N TRP A 436 -37.40 -14.00 -26.34
CA TRP A 436 -36.50 -14.05 -25.19
C TRP A 436 -37.20 -13.66 -23.89
N ALA A 437 -38.00 -12.60 -23.86
CA ALA A 437 -38.84 -12.23 -22.70
C ALA A 437 -39.87 -13.33 -22.39
N ALA A 438 -40.53 -13.92 -23.39
CA ALA A 438 -41.49 -15.01 -23.24
C ALA A 438 -40.83 -16.29 -22.72
N HIS A 439 -39.62 -16.61 -23.17
CA HIS A 439 -38.82 -17.76 -22.69
C HIS A 439 -38.49 -17.67 -21.20
N ARG A 440 -38.30 -16.46 -20.66
CA ARG A 440 -38.01 -16.22 -19.24
C ARG A 440 -39.26 -15.98 -18.38
N GLY A 441 -40.42 -15.80 -19.03
CA GLY A 441 -41.65 -15.47 -18.31
C GLY A 441 -41.71 -14.04 -17.75
N TYR A 442 -40.93 -13.12 -18.31
CA TYR A 442 -40.89 -11.73 -17.81
C TYR A 442 -42.07 -10.92 -18.32
N ILE A 443 -43.11 -10.82 -17.50
CA ILE A 443 -44.40 -10.19 -17.80
C ILE A 443 -44.22 -8.74 -18.22
N ASP A 444 -43.46 -7.97 -17.43
CA ASP A 444 -43.24 -6.55 -17.68
C ASP A 444 -42.44 -6.30 -18.97
N ALA A 445 -41.44 -7.14 -19.27
CA ALA A 445 -40.68 -7.09 -20.52
C ALA A 445 -41.58 -7.36 -21.73
N VAL A 446 -42.47 -8.37 -21.64
CA VAL A 446 -43.48 -8.67 -22.68
C VAL A 446 -44.39 -7.44 -22.86
N GLN A 447 -44.89 -6.85 -21.81
CA GLN A 447 -45.76 -5.66 -21.88
C GLN A 447 -45.07 -4.46 -22.57
N VAL A 448 -43.80 -4.20 -22.23
CA VAL A 448 -42.99 -3.12 -22.84
C VAL A 448 -42.88 -3.36 -24.35
N LEU A 449 -42.52 -4.59 -24.78
CA LEU A 449 -42.38 -4.92 -26.19
C LEU A 449 -43.71 -4.84 -26.94
N LEU A 450 -44.82 -5.30 -26.34
CA LEU A 450 -46.15 -5.17 -26.92
C LEU A 450 -46.55 -3.69 -27.12
N LYS A 451 -46.27 -2.83 -26.16
CA LYS A 451 -46.49 -1.37 -26.29
C LYS A 451 -45.64 -0.75 -27.39
N ALA A 452 -44.45 -1.28 -27.63
CA ALA A 452 -43.54 -0.84 -28.69
C ALA A 452 -43.94 -1.34 -30.08
N GLY A 453 -45.04 -2.11 -30.20
CA GLY A 453 -45.56 -2.56 -31.49
C GLY A 453 -44.83 -3.75 -32.09
N VAL A 454 -44.33 -4.68 -31.28
CA VAL A 454 -43.66 -5.89 -31.72
C VAL A 454 -44.61 -6.77 -32.51
N ASP A 455 -44.15 -7.43 -33.58
CA ASP A 455 -44.89 -8.48 -34.29
C ASP A 455 -44.90 -9.75 -33.45
N VAL A 456 -46.07 -10.11 -32.92
CA VAL A 456 -46.27 -11.24 -32.01
C VAL A 456 -46.23 -12.62 -32.72
N ASN A 457 -46.33 -12.63 -34.07
CA ASN A 457 -46.46 -13.85 -34.86
C ASN A 457 -45.18 -14.25 -35.61
N VAL A 458 -44.07 -13.57 -35.35
CA VAL A 458 -42.76 -13.98 -35.91
C VAL A 458 -42.46 -15.41 -35.47
N LYS A 459 -41.94 -16.24 -36.40
CA LYS A 459 -41.46 -17.61 -36.11
C LYS A 459 -39.93 -17.66 -36.19
N ASN A 460 -39.32 -18.27 -35.19
CA ASN A 460 -37.88 -18.53 -35.23
C ASN A 460 -37.57 -19.68 -36.24
N GLN A 461 -36.28 -20.02 -36.42
CA GLN A 461 -35.86 -21.09 -37.33
C GLN A 461 -36.44 -22.47 -36.96
N GLY A 462 -36.83 -22.71 -35.72
CA GLY A 462 -37.53 -23.90 -35.25
C GLY A 462 -39.03 -23.86 -35.50
N GLY A 463 -39.57 -22.78 -36.07
CA GLY A 463 -41.01 -22.57 -36.31
C GLY A 463 -41.79 -22.12 -35.07
N TYR A 464 -41.14 -21.80 -33.96
CA TYR A 464 -41.81 -21.40 -32.72
C TYR A 464 -42.09 -19.88 -32.67
N THR A 465 -43.31 -19.53 -32.23
CA THR A 465 -43.70 -18.16 -31.87
C THR A 465 -43.39 -17.89 -30.40
N ALA A 466 -43.46 -16.60 -29.99
CA ALA A 466 -43.36 -16.24 -28.57
C ALA A 466 -44.46 -16.88 -27.71
N LEU A 467 -45.66 -17.04 -28.28
CA LEU A 467 -46.80 -17.73 -27.63
C LEU A 467 -46.48 -19.20 -27.35
N MET A 468 -46.03 -19.96 -28.37
CA MET A 468 -45.64 -21.37 -28.23
C MET A 468 -44.55 -21.57 -27.19
N ILE A 469 -43.57 -20.65 -27.14
CA ILE A 469 -42.45 -20.64 -26.13
C ILE A 469 -43.03 -20.45 -24.73
N ALA A 470 -43.94 -19.50 -24.54
CA ALA A 470 -44.55 -19.23 -23.21
C ALA A 470 -45.44 -20.42 -22.75
N GLU A 471 -46.18 -21.04 -23.66
CA GLU A 471 -46.98 -22.23 -23.38
C GLU A 471 -46.08 -23.42 -23.00
N PHE A 472 -45.00 -23.66 -23.74
CA PHE A 472 -44.05 -24.73 -23.44
C PHE A 472 -43.38 -24.61 -22.07
N ASN A 473 -43.11 -23.37 -21.65
CA ASN A 473 -42.45 -23.08 -20.35
C ASN A 473 -43.47 -22.90 -19.20
N ASP A 474 -44.78 -23.05 -19.46
CA ASP A 474 -45.86 -22.91 -18.47
C ASP A 474 -45.94 -21.52 -17.80
N TYR A 475 -45.95 -20.45 -18.62
CA TYR A 475 -46.12 -19.05 -18.16
C TYR A 475 -47.49 -18.50 -18.52
N PRO A 476 -48.56 -18.85 -17.75
CA PRO A 476 -49.94 -18.56 -18.09
C PRO A 476 -50.25 -17.06 -18.24
N GLU A 477 -49.63 -16.20 -17.46
CA GLU A 477 -49.84 -14.75 -17.54
C GLU A 477 -49.27 -14.18 -18.83
N VAL A 478 -48.05 -14.62 -19.24
CA VAL A 478 -47.45 -14.24 -20.51
C VAL A 478 -48.31 -14.76 -21.70
N VAL A 479 -48.81 -15.97 -21.61
CA VAL A 479 -49.72 -16.56 -22.60
C VAL A 479 -51.01 -15.72 -22.77
N GLN A 480 -51.60 -15.28 -21.65
CA GLN A 480 -52.80 -14.42 -21.70
C GLN A 480 -52.50 -13.07 -22.38
N LEU A 481 -51.37 -12.42 -22.05
CA LEU A 481 -50.95 -11.18 -22.66
C LEU A 481 -50.73 -11.30 -24.16
N LEU A 482 -50.00 -12.34 -24.59
CA LEU A 482 -49.73 -12.59 -26.01
C LEU A 482 -51.02 -12.88 -26.80
N LYS A 483 -51.96 -13.71 -26.26
CA LYS A 483 -53.26 -13.95 -26.87
C LYS A 483 -54.11 -12.70 -26.97
N ALA A 484 -54.11 -11.84 -25.91
CA ALA A 484 -54.78 -10.55 -25.93
C ALA A 484 -54.19 -9.59 -26.99
N ALA A 485 -52.92 -9.72 -27.30
CA ALA A 485 -52.23 -8.94 -28.34
C ALA A 485 -52.38 -9.52 -29.75
N GLY A 486 -53.12 -10.62 -29.93
CA GLY A 486 -53.40 -11.23 -31.24
C GLY A 486 -52.40 -12.28 -31.69
N ALA A 487 -51.60 -12.86 -30.77
CA ALA A 487 -50.75 -14.00 -31.10
C ALA A 487 -51.59 -15.24 -31.51
N GLN A 488 -51.13 -15.93 -32.57
CA GLN A 488 -51.72 -17.15 -33.11
C GLN A 488 -50.78 -18.32 -32.90
N ASP A 489 -51.34 -19.51 -32.79
CA ASP A 489 -50.64 -20.78 -32.65
C ASP A 489 -49.80 -21.17 -33.90
#